data_af6a6b3f21c773788851cadf2c57a6ea
#
_entry.id   af6a6b3f21c773788851cadf2c57a6ea
#
_cell.length_a   1.000
_cell.length_b   1.000
_cell.length_c   1.000
_cell.angle_alpha   90.00
_cell.angle_beta   90.00
_cell.angle_gamma   90.00
#
_symmetry.space_group_name_H-M   'P 1'
#
loop_
_entity.id
_entity.type
_entity.pdbx_description
1 polymer ?
#
loop_
_entity_poly.entity_id
_entity_poly.type
_entity_poly.pdbx_seq_one_letter_code
_entity_poly.pdbx_strand_id
1 'polypeptide(L)'
;MIPFFKKKIYLTRAIEDNLNFQKYFNLLQPNLEAKEIFVSVPLLNICFDNIENLFIPENNLIFTSRHGIKAFSESRYLNLKKIFCVGKSTAEIAIQFGFKNVCFPDEGNVKSLIKLISKEKKNLQTFHYLRGEKVSFNLRKALSDLGYKTNETVIYKQESNN
;
A
#
# COMPACT_ATOMS: atom_id res chain seq x y z
N MET A 1 24.31 -15.48 -38.91
CA MET A 1 23.12 -15.04 -38.15
C MET A 1 23.52 -15.04 -36.67
N ILE A 2 23.79 -13.87 -36.10
CA ILE A 2 24.19 -13.76 -34.68
C ILE A 2 22.94 -14.10 -33.85
N PRO A 3 22.99 -15.04 -32.90
CA PRO A 3 21.80 -15.33 -32.07
C PRO A 3 21.46 -14.07 -31.31
N PHE A 4 20.23 -13.55 -31.53
CA PHE A 4 19.65 -12.51 -30.71
C PHE A 4 19.51 -13.08 -29.29
N PHE A 5 20.48 -12.80 -28.42
CA PHE A 5 20.29 -13.03 -26.98
C PHE A 5 19.12 -12.13 -26.53
N LYS A 6 17.92 -12.69 -26.42
CA LYS A 6 16.78 -12.00 -25.81
C LYS A 6 17.18 -11.60 -24.38
N LYS A 7 17.47 -10.34 -24.17
CA LYS A 7 17.74 -9.81 -22.82
C LYS A 7 16.52 -10.04 -21.97
N LYS A 8 16.70 -10.61 -20.78
CA LYS A 8 15.63 -10.80 -19.78
C LYS A 8 15.70 -9.69 -18.75
N ILE A 9 14.53 -9.26 -18.27
CA ILE A 9 14.39 -8.32 -17.15
C ILE A 9 13.92 -9.11 -15.93
N TYR A 10 14.67 -9.02 -14.84
CA TYR A 10 14.36 -9.72 -13.60
C TYR A 10 13.52 -8.85 -12.69
N LEU A 11 12.36 -9.36 -12.28
CA LEU A 11 11.45 -8.71 -11.34
C LEU A 11 11.70 -9.30 -9.95
N THR A 12 12.20 -8.48 -9.03
CA THR A 12 12.69 -8.94 -7.71
C THR A 12 11.77 -8.59 -6.54
N ARG A 13 10.63 -7.95 -6.81
CA ARG A 13 9.63 -7.62 -5.79
C ARG A 13 8.87 -8.88 -5.32
N ALA A 14 8.00 -8.74 -4.32
CA ALA A 14 7.12 -9.83 -3.91
C ALA A 14 6.37 -10.42 -5.12
N ILE A 15 6.12 -11.73 -5.10
CA ILE A 15 5.56 -12.47 -6.24
C ILE A 15 4.30 -11.82 -6.80
N GLU A 16 3.41 -11.35 -5.93
CA GLU A 16 2.17 -10.71 -6.33
C GLU A 16 2.39 -9.37 -7.06
N ASP A 17 3.36 -8.57 -6.61
CA ASP A 17 3.73 -7.32 -7.27
C ASP A 17 4.30 -7.58 -8.67
N ASN A 18 5.11 -8.64 -8.82
CA ASN A 18 5.65 -9.06 -10.10
C ASN A 18 4.54 -9.50 -11.07
N LEU A 19 3.58 -10.29 -10.59
CA LEU A 19 2.43 -10.75 -11.38
C LEU A 19 1.54 -9.59 -11.81
N ASN A 20 1.25 -8.64 -10.93
CA ASN A 20 0.46 -7.46 -11.25
C ASN A 20 1.17 -6.57 -12.28
N PHE A 21 2.49 -6.41 -12.17
CA PHE A 21 3.28 -5.68 -13.15
C PHE A 21 3.21 -6.35 -14.53
N GLN A 22 3.37 -7.68 -14.62
CA GLN A 22 3.30 -8.41 -15.88
C GLN A 22 1.90 -8.31 -16.53
N LYS A 23 0.83 -8.43 -15.73
CA LYS A 23 -0.55 -8.23 -16.21
C LYS A 23 -0.73 -6.82 -16.79
N TYR A 24 -0.27 -5.79 -16.08
CA TYR A 24 -0.36 -4.42 -16.54
C TYR A 24 0.45 -4.17 -17.81
N PHE A 25 1.65 -4.75 -17.91
CA PHE A 25 2.47 -4.70 -19.12
C PHE A 25 1.75 -5.31 -20.33
N ASN A 26 1.13 -6.48 -20.19
CA ASN A 26 0.37 -7.13 -21.29
C ASN A 26 -0.83 -6.29 -21.75
N LEU A 27 -1.46 -5.53 -20.84
CA LEU A 27 -2.53 -4.60 -21.21
C LEU A 27 -2.02 -3.42 -22.04
N LEU A 28 -0.84 -2.88 -21.73
CA LEU A 28 -0.23 -1.75 -22.45
C LEU A 28 0.45 -2.19 -23.75
N GLN A 29 0.94 -3.41 -23.81
CA GLN A 29 1.71 -3.98 -24.93
C GLN A 29 1.11 -5.33 -25.37
N PRO A 30 -0.08 -5.37 -25.95
CA PRO A 30 -0.80 -6.61 -26.24
C PRO A 30 -0.08 -7.51 -27.24
N ASN A 31 0.82 -6.96 -28.03
CA ASN A 31 1.62 -7.70 -29.03
C ASN A 31 2.89 -8.36 -28.44
N LEU A 32 3.17 -8.12 -27.14
CA LEU A 32 4.33 -8.65 -26.43
C LEU A 32 3.86 -9.50 -25.24
N GLU A 33 4.41 -10.69 -25.11
CA GLU A 33 4.11 -11.52 -23.95
C GLU A 33 5.10 -11.22 -22.81
N ALA A 34 4.58 -10.76 -21.66
CA ALA A 34 5.40 -10.42 -20.50
C ALA A 34 6.31 -11.57 -20.07
N LYS A 35 5.85 -12.84 -20.15
CA LYS A 35 6.64 -14.05 -19.81
C LYS A 35 7.87 -14.24 -20.69
N GLU A 36 7.87 -13.68 -21.90
CA GLU A 36 9.04 -13.73 -22.79
C GLU A 36 10.11 -12.70 -22.44
N ILE A 37 9.74 -11.64 -21.75
CA ILE A 37 10.59 -10.50 -21.40
C ILE A 37 11.01 -10.55 -19.95
N PHE A 38 10.09 -10.88 -19.04
CA PHE A 38 10.32 -10.82 -17.60
C PHE A 38 10.51 -12.19 -16.98
N VAL A 39 11.44 -12.25 -16.03
CA VAL A 39 11.67 -13.40 -15.15
C VAL A 39 11.34 -12.96 -13.72
N SER A 40 10.37 -13.59 -13.09
CA SER A 40 10.02 -13.30 -11.70
C SER A 40 10.98 -14.06 -10.78
N VAL A 41 11.77 -13.31 -10.01
CA VAL A 41 12.70 -13.82 -8.99
C VAL A 41 12.41 -13.03 -7.70
N PRO A 42 11.34 -13.35 -6.98
CA PRO A 42 10.96 -12.58 -5.80
C PRO A 42 12.01 -12.74 -4.69
N LEU A 43 12.61 -11.64 -4.27
CA LEU A 43 13.57 -11.59 -3.17
C LEU A 43 12.89 -11.22 -1.83
N LEU A 44 11.60 -10.91 -1.86
CA LEU A 44 10.82 -10.49 -0.69
C LEU A 44 9.53 -11.27 -0.60
N ASN A 45 9.22 -11.72 0.62
CA ASN A 45 7.91 -12.24 1.01
C ASN A 45 7.19 -11.20 1.88
N ILE A 46 5.87 -11.13 1.73
CA ILE A 46 5.01 -10.30 2.59
C ILE A 46 4.32 -11.22 3.58
N CYS A 47 4.63 -11.05 4.85
CA CYS A 47 4.03 -11.79 5.95
C CYS A 47 3.03 -10.89 6.66
N PHE A 48 1.76 -11.26 6.69
CA PHE A 48 0.71 -10.53 7.40
C PHE A 48 0.63 -10.98 8.85
N ASP A 49 0.47 -10.01 9.76
CA ASP A 49 0.21 -10.32 11.17
C ASP A 49 -1.28 -10.66 11.36
N ASN A 50 -1.60 -11.51 12.35
CA ASN A 50 -2.99 -11.77 12.73
C ASN A 50 -3.57 -10.53 13.42
N ILE A 51 -4.58 -9.92 12.79
CA ILE A 51 -5.24 -8.70 13.27
C ILE A 51 -6.72 -8.91 13.62
N GLU A 52 -7.21 -10.15 13.70
CA GLU A 52 -8.62 -10.46 13.98
C GLU A 52 -9.17 -9.78 15.23
N ASN A 53 -8.34 -9.67 16.26
CA ASN A 53 -8.68 -9.04 17.55
C ASN A 53 -8.20 -7.57 17.66
N LEU A 54 -7.69 -7.00 16.58
CA LEU A 54 -7.22 -5.61 16.59
C LEU A 54 -8.41 -4.66 16.74
N PHE A 55 -8.49 -3.99 17.88
CA PHE A 55 -9.47 -2.94 18.13
C PHE A 55 -8.87 -1.58 17.75
N ILE A 56 -9.54 -0.89 16.81
CA ILE A 56 -9.14 0.44 16.35
C ILE A 56 -10.29 1.41 16.60
N PRO A 57 -10.21 2.22 17.65
CA PRO A 57 -11.26 3.20 17.98
C PRO A 57 -11.27 4.42 17.05
N GLU A 58 -10.17 4.72 16.38
CA GLU A 58 -10.02 5.88 15.51
C GLU A 58 -10.95 5.81 14.27
N ASN A 59 -11.51 6.96 13.90
CA ASN A 59 -12.41 7.06 12.75
C ASN A 59 -11.68 7.16 11.40
N ASN A 60 -10.40 7.48 11.42
CA ASN A 60 -9.59 7.66 10.21
C ASN A 60 -8.42 6.68 10.20
N LEU A 61 -8.29 5.95 9.11
CA LEU A 61 -7.18 5.01 8.89
C LEU A 61 -6.25 5.54 7.82
N ILE A 62 -4.95 5.31 7.99
CA ILE A 62 -3.93 5.72 7.02
C ILE A 62 -3.21 4.47 6.52
N PHE A 63 -3.05 4.39 5.20
CA PHE A 63 -2.31 3.34 4.52
C PHE A 63 -1.33 3.93 3.51
N THR A 64 -0.06 3.55 3.62
CA THR A 64 0.99 3.94 2.68
C THR A 64 1.40 2.81 1.75
N SER A 65 0.72 1.67 1.82
CA SER A 65 1.02 0.48 1.00
C SER A 65 -0.25 -0.33 0.71
N ARG A 66 -0.29 -0.93 -0.48
CA ARG A 66 -1.31 -1.92 -0.87
C ARG A 66 -1.33 -3.13 0.07
N HIS A 67 -0.18 -3.54 0.57
CA HIS A 67 -0.08 -4.66 1.51
C HIS A 67 -0.78 -4.36 2.84
N GLY A 68 -0.74 -3.11 3.31
CA GLY A 68 -1.50 -2.69 4.48
C GLY A 68 -3.01 -2.81 4.28
N ILE A 69 -3.53 -2.42 3.11
CA ILE A 69 -4.94 -2.61 2.77
C ILE A 69 -5.31 -4.11 2.77
N LYS A 70 -4.47 -4.95 2.15
CA LYS A 70 -4.72 -6.40 2.09
C LYS A 70 -4.72 -7.05 3.47
N ALA A 71 -3.76 -6.71 4.31
CA ALA A 71 -3.71 -7.18 5.69
C ALA A 71 -4.97 -6.80 6.49
N PHE A 72 -5.60 -5.68 6.16
CA PHE A 72 -6.77 -5.13 6.88
C PHE A 72 -8.11 -5.46 6.22
N SER A 73 -8.13 -6.05 5.04
CA SER A 73 -9.33 -6.28 4.21
C SER A 73 -10.40 -7.19 4.85
N GLU A 74 -9.99 -8.08 5.74
CA GLU A 74 -10.89 -9.02 6.43
C GLU A 74 -11.60 -8.39 7.66
N SER A 75 -11.33 -7.12 7.95
CA SER A 75 -11.87 -6.48 9.14
C SER A 75 -13.33 -6.06 8.97
N ARG A 76 -14.08 -6.06 10.08
CA ARG A 76 -15.48 -5.62 10.18
C ARG A 76 -15.69 -4.11 9.93
N TYR A 77 -14.63 -3.36 9.64
CA TYR A 77 -14.63 -1.89 9.63
C TYR A 77 -14.78 -1.26 8.24
N LEU A 78 -15.06 -2.03 7.19
CA LEU A 78 -15.05 -1.58 5.79
C LEU A 78 -15.95 -0.35 5.50
N ASN A 79 -17.04 -0.18 6.21
CA ASN A 79 -18.03 0.86 5.95
C ASN A 79 -17.99 2.07 6.90
N LEU A 80 -17.28 1.98 8.01
CA LEU A 80 -17.37 2.93 9.12
C LEU A 80 -16.21 3.93 9.20
N LYS A 81 -15.12 3.68 8.46
CA LYS A 81 -13.87 4.42 8.58
C LYS A 81 -13.59 5.26 7.33
N LYS A 82 -13.03 6.45 7.53
CA LYS A 82 -12.44 7.22 6.45
C LYS A 82 -11.01 6.75 6.21
N ILE A 83 -10.68 6.44 4.97
CA ILE A 83 -9.40 5.83 4.58
C ILE A 83 -8.55 6.87 3.87
N PHE A 84 -7.35 7.10 4.35
CA PHE A 84 -6.35 7.96 3.72
C PHE A 84 -5.25 7.09 3.12
N CYS A 85 -5.16 7.07 1.79
CA CYS A 85 -4.15 6.34 1.05
C CYS A 85 -3.04 7.28 0.57
N VAL A 86 -1.80 6.79 0.52
CA VAL A 86 -0.66 7.59 0.04
C VAL A 86 -0.81 8.02 -1.42
N GLY A 87 -1.54 7.25 -2.22
CA GLY A 87 -1.77 7.55 -3.63
C GLY A 87 -2.76 6.60 -4.28
N LYS A 88 -3.01 6.84 -5.57
CA LYS A 88 -4.04 6.20 -6.38
C LYS A 88 -4.00 4.66 -6.34
N SER A 89 -2.82 4.05 -6.53
CA SER A 89 -2.71 2.58 -6.57
C SER A 89 -3.10 1.89 -5.26
N THR A 90 -2.84 2.54 -4.11
CA THR A 90 -3.28 2.03 -2.79
C THR A 90 -4.79 2.25 -2.61
N ALA A 91 -5.30 3.39 -3.07
CA ALA A 91 -6.73 3.72 -2.99
C ALA A 91 -7.59 2.78 -3.85
N GLU A 92 -7.16 2.45 -5.07
CA GLU A 92 -7.86 1.51 -5.95
C GLU A 92 -8.01 0.13 -5.29
N ILE A 93 -6.95 -0.37 -4.64
CA ILE A 93 -7.03 -1.62 -3.88
C ILE A 93 -8.00 -1.49 -2.71
N ALA A 94 -8.00 -0.37 -1.97
CA ALA A 94 -8.95 -0.14 -0.89
C ALA A 94 -10.41 -0.18 -1.40
N ILE A 95 -10.69 0.46 -2.52
CA ILE A 95 -12.02 0.44 -3.15
C ILE A 95 -12.40 -0.98 -3.59
N GLN A 96 -11.49 -1.75 -4.19
CA GLN A 96 -11.73 -3.13 -4.58
C GLN A 96 -12.07 -4.05 -3.40
N PHE A 97 -11.49 -3.78 -2.22
CA PHE A 97 -11.80 -4.48 -0.97
C PHE A 97 -13.07 -3.95 -0.26
N GLY A 98 -13.80 -3.02 -0.88
CA GLY A 98 -15.11 -2.56 -0.39
C GLY A 98 -15.09 -1.35 0.52
N PHE A 99 -13.94 -0.68 0.72
CA PHE A 99 -13.89 0.59 1.43
C PHE A 99 -14.60 1.69 0.62
N LYS A 100 -15.56 2.37 1.22
CA LYS A 100 -16.40 3.36 0.52
C LYS A 100 -15.88 4.79 0.63
N ASN A 101 -15.21 5.12 1.74
CA ASN A 101 -14.78 6.49 2.03
C ASN A 101 -13.26 6.60 1.92
N VAL A 102 -12.74 6.60 0.70
CA VAL A 102 -11.31 6.58 0.40
C VAL A 102 -10.84 7.93 -0.14
N CYS A 103 -9.82 8.49 0.48
CA CYS A 103 -9.17 9.75 0.11
C CYS A 103 -7.70 9.51 -0.24
N PHE A 104 -7.20 10.14 -1.28
CA PHE A 104 -5.79 10.08 -1.67
C PHE A 104 -5.37 11.37 -2.41
N PRO A 105 -4.09 11.77 -2.36
CA PRO A 105 -3.56 12.91 -3.11
C PRO A 105 -3.20 12.49 -4.55
N ASP A 106 -3.24 13.43 -5.48
CA ASP A 106 -2.90 13.21 -6.90
C ASP A 106 -1.43 12.81 -7.09
N GLU A 107 -0.53 13.41 -6.35
CA GLU A 107 0.92 13.22 -6.50
C GLU A 107 1.46 11.88 -5.93
N GLY A 108 0.67 11.14 -5.18
CA GLY A 108 1.02 9.79 -4.72
C GLY A 108 2.24 9.70 -3.82
N ASN A 109 2.50 10.67 -2.96
CA ASN A 109 3.61 10.69 -2.01
C ASN A 109 3.19 11.11 -0.59
N VAL A 110 4.07 10.84 0.40
CA VAL A 110 3.77 11.09 1.82
C VAL A 110 3.58 12.59 2.12
N LYS A 111 4.32 13.48 1.45
CA LYS A 111 4.17 14.94 1.67
C LYS A 111 2.78 15.41 1.24
N SER A 112 2.30 14.95 0.11
CA SER A 112 0.96 15.27 -0.41
C SER A 112 -0.15 14.63 0.43
N LEU A 113 0.09 13.43 0.99
CA LEU A 113 -0.82 12.81 1.95
C LEU A 113 -0.94 13.67 3.23
N ILE A 114 0.18 14.17 3.77
CA ILE A 114 0.16 15.08 4.93
C ILE A 114 -0.62 16.34 4.60
N LYS A 115 -0.43 16.96 3.43
CA LYS A 115 -1.22 18.12 2.98
C LYS A 115 -2.71 17.81 2.88
N LEU A 116 -3.08 16.61 2.41
CA LEU A 116 -4.47 16.19 2.35
C LEU A 116 -5.06 16.06 3.76
N ILE A 117 -4.37 15.39 4.67
CA ILE A 117 -4.78 15.24 6.08
C ILE A 117 -4.87 16.59 6.77
N SER A 118 -3.99 17.55 6.44
CA SER A 118 -3.98 18.89 7.04
C SER A 118 -5.24 19.72 6.75
N LYS A 119 -6.09 19.30 5.83
CA LYS A 119 -7.40 19.90 5.58
C LYS A 119 -8.47 19.45 6.59
N GLU A 120 -8.21 18.37 7.33
CA GLU A 120 -9.13 17.86 8.36
C GLU A 120 -9.04 18.71 9.65
N LYS A 121 -10.17 18.81 10.38
CA LYS A 121 -10.22 19.56 11.64
C LYS A 121 -9.44 18.86 12.75
N LYS A 122 -8.37 19.44 13.24
CA LYS A 122 -7.42 18.85 14.21
C LYS A 122 -8.09 18.33 15.48
N ASN A 123 -8.99 19.10 16.07
CA ASN A 123 -9.58 18.81 17.39
C ASN A 123 -10.65 17.71 17.36
N LEU A 124 -11.09 17.26 16.17
CA LEU A 124 -12.18 16.29 16.00
C LEU A 124 -11.72 14.99 15.35
N GLN A 125 -10.45 14.92 14.91
CA GLN A 125 -9.97 13.81 14.11
C GLN A 125 -8.83 13.09 14.81
N THR A 126 -9.01 11.79 14.99
CA THR A 126 -7.97 10.86 15.41
C THR A 126 -7.62 9.94 14.25
N PHE A 127 -6.35 9.59 14.12
CA PHE A 127 -5.84 8.77 13.03
C PHE A 127 -5.19 7.52 13.55
N HIS A 128 -5.32 6.43 12.82
CA HIS A 128 -4.56 5.21 13.04
C HIS A 128 -3.79 4.84 11.77
N TYR A 129 -2.48 4.83 11.86
CA TYR A 129 -1.60 4.46 10.76
C TYR A 129 -1.31 2.96 10.81
N LEU A 130 -1.89 2.22 9.87
CA LEU A 130 -1.68 0.79 9.67
C LEU A 130 -0.56 0.58 8.65
N ARG A 131 0.57 0.03 9.12
CA ARG A 131 1.82 0.06 8.35
C ARG A 131 2.58 -1.26 8.33
N GLY A 132 3.53 -1.34 7.43
CA GLY A 132 4.58 -2.36 7.49
C GLY A 132 5.60 -2.06 8.59
N GLU A 133 6.36 -3.07 8.98
CA GLU A 133 7.43 -2.95 9.97
C GLU A 133 8.46 -1.90 9.53
N LYS A 134 8.95 -1.98 8.29
CA LYS A 134 9.92 -1.04 7.72
C LYS A 134 9.21 0.12 7.06
N VAL A 135 9.57 1.33 7.44
CA VAL A 135 9.06 2.58 6.83
C VAL A 135 10.22 3.50 6.47
N SER A 136 10.10 4.20 5.35
CA SER A 136 11.10 5.19 4.90
C SER A 136 10.88 6.58 5.49
N PHE A 137 9.72 6.81 6.13
CA PHE A 137 9.34 8.11 6.67
C PHE A 137 8.50 7.94 7.94
N ASN A 138 8.80 8.72 8.98
CA ASN A 138 8.04 8.69 10.24
C ASN A 138 6.77 9.56 10.13
N LEU A 139 5.74 9.00 9.51
CA LEU A 139 4.47 9.69 9.28
C LEU A 139 3.75 10.04 10.59
N ARG A 140 3.76 9.13 11.58
CA ARG A 140 3.16 9.37 12.89
C ARG A 140 3.74 10.62 13.53
N LYS A 141 5.09 10.73 13.59
CA LYS A 141 5.76 11.90 14.14
C LYS A 141 5.35 13.16 13.39
N ALA A 142 5.41 13.16 12.08
CA ALA A 142 5.07 14.33 11.26
C ALA A 142 3.63 14.82 11.49
N LEU A 143 2.66 13.91 11.63
CA LEU A 143 1.27 14.27 11.95
C LEU A 143 1.13 14.77 13.39
N SER A 144 1.84 14.17 14.35
CA SER A 144 1.85 14.62 15.73
C SER A 144 2.47 16.02 15.89
N ASP A 145 3.54 16.32 15.16
CA ASP A 145 4.17 17.65 15.13
C ASP A 145 3.20 18.72 14.57
N LEU A 146 2.27 18.34 13.71
CA LEU A 146 1.17 19.17 13.21
C LEU A 146 -0.04 19.23 14.14
N GLY A 147 -0.03 18.55 15.28
CA GLY A 147 -1.08 18.55 16.29
C GLY A 147 -2.21 17.54 16.06
N TYR A 148 -2.01 16.52 15.20
CA TYR A 148 -2.98 15.43 15.03
C TYR A 148 -2.68 14.27 15.99
N LYS A 149 -3.70 13.79 16.69
CA LYS A 149 -3.59 12.57 17.50
C LYS A 149 -3.50 11.36 16.55
N THR A 150 -2.32 10.73 16.50
CA THR A 150 -2.04 9.63 15.58
C THR A 150 -1.45 8.44 16.31
N ASN A 151 -2.11 7.30 16.27
CA ASN A 151 -1.61 6.00 16.68
C ASN A 151 -1.08 5.23 15.48
N GLU A 152 -0.28 4.20 15.71
CA GLU A 152 0.19 3.32 14.65
C GLU A 152 0.26 1.87 15.11
N THR A 153 0.05 0.95 14.17
CA THR A 153 0.21 -0.49 14.36
C THR A 153 0.90 -1.11 13.15
N VAL A 154 1.88 -1.95 13.41
CA VAL A 154 2.48 -2.82 12.38
C VAL A 154 1.52 -3.96 12.12
N ILE A 155 1.18 -4.20 10.86
CA ILE A 155 0.23 -5.23 10.44
C ILE A 155 0.77 -6.17 9.35
N TYR A 156 2.00 -5.93 8.89
CA TYR A 156 2.73 -6.83 8.00
C TYR A 156 4.23 -6.56 8.05
N LYS A 157 5.02 -7.55 7.63
CA LYS A 157 6.48 -7.45 7.49
C LYS A 157 6.92 -7.89 6.10
N GLN A 158 8.13 -7.46 5.75
CA GLN A 158 8.84 -7.92 4.57
C GLN A 158 10.02 -8.78 5.01
N GLU A 159 10.04 -10.02 4.59
CA GLU A 159 11.10 -10.98 4.87
C GLU A 159 11.85 -11.30 3.59
N SER A 160 13.16 -11.56 3.71
CA SER A 160 13.96 -12.01 2.57
C SER A 160 13.51 -13.41 2.17
N ASN A 161 13.38 -13.62 0.86
CA ASN A 161 13.15 -14.95 0.30
C ASN A 161 14.51 -15.58 0.07
N ASN A 162 14.95 -16.44 1.00
CA ASN A 162 16.22 -17.17 0.90
C ASN A 162 16.10 -18.37 -0.05
#